data_55f9954c5cea4ead865c0f3e40b7e700
#
_entry.id   55f9954c5cea4ead865c0f3e40b7e700
#
_cell.length_a   1.000
_cell.length_b   1.000
_cell.length_c   1.000
_cell.angle_alpha   90.00
_cell.angle_beta   90.00
_cell.angle_gamma   90.00
#
_symmetry.space_group_name_H-M   'P 1'
#
loop_
_entity.id
_entity.type
_entity.pdbx_description
1 polymer ?
#
loop_
_entity_poly.entity_id
_entity_poly.type
_entity_poly.pdbx_seq_one_letter_code
_entity_poly.pdbx_strand_id
1 'polypeptide(L)'
;MKFDIESVIKTITKPWTPIDLATFDAKVLRVALFDGEYHEHSHEYDEFFLVYRGAITIWTKNRNIELKTGEGTTIPKGLGHKPVAQVPSYVLMIDSAD
;
A
#
# COMPACT_ATOMS: atom_id res chain seq x y z
N MET A 1 -12.92 16.22 -7.58
CA MET A 1 -13.96 15.20 -7.34
C MET A 1 -13.68 14.50 -6.04
N LYS A 2 -14.71 14.08 -5.35
CA LYS A 2 -14.50 13.30 -4.12
C LYS A 2 -14.50 11.81 -4.42
N PHE A 3 -13.83 11.07 -3.56
CA PHE A 3 -13.89 9.60 -3.56
C PHE A 3 -14.34 9.15 -2.17
N ASP A 4 -14.83 7.94 -2.09
CA ASP A 4 -15.25 7.31 -0.85
C ASP A 4 -14.54 5.96 -0.79
N ILE A 5 -13.64 5.77 0.17
CA ILE A 5 -12.83 4.56 0.25
C ILE A 5 -13.71 3.32 0.38
N GLU A 6 -14.76 3.38 1.22
CA GLU A 6 -15.65 2.22 1.39
C GLU A 6 -16.32 1.82 0.08
N SER A 7 -16.72 2.79 -0.71
CA SER A 7 -17.34 2.50 -2.01
C SER A 7 -16.34 1.90 -2.98
N VAL A 8 -15.11 2.40 -2.98
CA VAL A 8 -14.08 1.92 -3.89
C VAL A 8 -13.66 0.49 -3.55
N ILE A 9 -13.41 0.20 -2.28
CA ILE A 9 -12.94 -1.15 -1.92
C ILE A 9 -13.96 -2.23 -2.21
N LYS A 10 -15.25 -1.88 -2.25
CA LYS A 10 -16.29 -2.84 -2.63
C LYS A 10 -16.17 -3.31 -4.08
N THR A 11 -15.47 -2.56 -4.91
CA THR A 11 -15.27 -2.92 -6.32
C THR A 11 -14.00 -3.74 -6.53
N ILE A 12 -13.14 -3.86 -5.51
CA ILE A 12 -11.87 -4.56 -5.65
C ILE A 12 -12.09 -6.04 -5.45
N THR A 13 -11.81 -6.83 -6.49
CA THR A 13 -11.93 -8.29 -6.43
C THR A 13 -10.59 -8.98 -6.63
N LYS A 14 -9.57 -8.26 -7.11
CA LYS A 14 -8.28 -8.84 -7.45
C LYS A 14 -7.18 -8.23 -6.58
N PRO A 15 -6.41 -9.09 -5.87
CA PRO A 15 -5.29 -8.59 -5.07
C PRO A 15 -4.21 -7.93 -5.93
N TRP A 16 -3.47 -7.03 -5.33
CA TRP A 16 -2.28 -6.38 -5.92
C TRP A 16 -2.58 -5.59 -7.19
N THR A 17 -3.79 -5.06 -7.29
CA THR A 17 -4.22 -4.25 -8.42
C THR A 17 -4.71 -2.90 -7.89
N PRO A 18 -3.80 -1.91 -7.74
CA PRO A 18 -4.16 -0.64 -7.12
C PRO A 18 -5.15 0.17 -7.94
N ILE A 19 -5.99 0.92 -7.24
CA ILE A 19 -6.91 1.88 -7.84
C ILE A 19 -6.49 3.27 -7.37
N ASP A 20 -6.30 4.19 -8.31
CA ASP A 20 -5.95 5.56 -8.00
C ASP A 20 -7.17 6.29 -7.43
N LEU A 21 -7.00 6.92 -6.27
CA LEU A 21 -8.06 7.68 -5.62
C LEU A 21 -7.93 9.17 -5.87
N ALA A 22 -6.72 9.69 -5.82
CA ALA A 22 -6.47 11.13 -5.96
C ALA A 22 -5.06 11.36 -6.45
N THR A 23 -4.88 12.39 -7.25
CA THR A 23 -3.56 12.85 -7.69
C THR A 23 -3.38 14.28 -7.20
N PHE A 24 -2.26 14.56 -6.59
CA PHE A 24 -1.95 15.90 -6.08
C PHE A 24 -0.44 16.11 -6.18
N ASP A 25 -0.04 17.27 -6.67
CA ASP A 25 1.35 17.56 -6.99
C ASP A 25 1.89 16.43 -7.87
N ALA A 26 3.02 15.88 -7.59
CA ALA A 26 3.57 14.74 -8.33
C ALA A 26 3.32 13.41 -7.61
N LYS A 27 2.23 13.32 -6.84
CA LYS A 27 1.91 12.16 -6.03
C LYS A 27 0.55 11.58 -6.41
N VAL A 28 0.39 10.30 -6.14
CA VAL A 28 -0.91 9.63 -6.30
C VAL A 28 -1.23 8.86 -5.02
N LEU A 29 -2.45 9.05 -4.53
CA LEU A 29 -3.01 8.25 -3.45
C LEU A 29 -3.80 7.12 -4.08
N ARG A 30 -3.50 5.88 -3.67
CA ARG A 30 -4.20 4.71 -4.22
C ARG A 30 -4.53 3.73 -3.11
N VAL A 31 -5.45 2.83 -3.40
CA VAL A 31 -5.83 1.75 -2.50
C VAL A 31 -5.73 0.43 -3.24
N ALA A 32 -5.32 -0.61 -2.53
CA ALA A 32 -5.28 -1.96 -3.10
C ALA A 32 -5.67 -3.00 -2.05
N LEU A 33 -6.13 -4.14 -2.53
CA LEU A 33 -6.30 -5.33 -1.71
C LEU A 33 -4.95 -6.05 -1.67
N PHE A 34 -4.42 -6.25 -0.47
CA PHE A 34 -3.24 -7.06 -0.24
C PHE A 34 -3.69 -8.42 0.28
N ASP A 35 -3.24 -9.49 -0.35
CA ASP A 35 -3.61 -10.85 0.05
C ASP A 35 -2.47 -11.78 -0.33
N GLY A 36 -1.86 -12.44 0.66
CA GLY A 36 -0.69 -13.27 0.44
C GLY A 36 0.59 -12.44 0.34
N GLU A 37 1.56 -12.95 -0.40
CA GLU A 37 2.86 -12.31 -0.59
C GLU A 37 2.93 -11.62 -1.94
N TYR A 38 3.54 -10.43 -1.93
CA TYR A 38 3.97 -9.79 -3.16
C TYR A 38 5.48 -10.04 -3.33
N HIS A 39 6.00 -9.83 -4.53
CA HIS A 39 7.43 -10.01 -4.75
C HIS A 39 8.24 -8.86 -4.14
N GLU A 40 9.50 -9.11 -3.83
CA GLU A 40 10.39 -8.06 -3.35
C GLU A 40 10.70 -7.09 -4.49
N HIS A 41 10.67 -5.79 -4.19
CA HIS A 41 10.95 -4.73 -5.16
C HIS A 41 11.42 -3.48 -4.43
N SER A 42 11.89 -2.51 -5.21
CA SER A 42 12.26 -1.20 -4.70
C SER A 42 11.83 -0.13 -5.70
N HIS A 43 11.78 1.11 -5.23
CA HIS A 43 11.39 2.24 -6.06
C HIS A 43 12.43 3.35 -5.97
N GLU A 44 12.41 4.24 -6.94
CA GLU A 44 13.27 5.43 -6.94
C GLU A 44 12.60 6.63 -6.24
N TYR A 45 11.58 6.37 -5.43
CA TYR A 45 10.87 7.37 -4.64
C TYR A 45 10.48 6.74 -3.30
N ASP A 46 10.16 7.61 -2.33
CA ASP A 46 9.64 7.15 -1.05
C ASP A 46 8.21 6.66 -1.24
N GLU A 47 7.90 5.49 -0.70
CA GLU A 47 6.54 4.95 -0.78
C GLU A 47 5.90 4.90 0.59
N PHE A 48 4.70 5.45 0.71
CA PHE A 48 3.95 5.48 1.97
C PHE A 48 2.89 4.40 1.98
N PHE A 49 2.76 3.71 3.12
CA PHE A 49 1.74 2.69 3.34
C PHE A 49 0.93 3.04 4.59
N LEU A 50 -0.38 2.88 4.52
CA LEU A 50 -1.28 3.02 5.67
C LEU A 50 -2.34 1.92 5.58
N VAL A 51 -2.42 1.08 6.60
CA VAL A 51 -3.44 0.02 6.61
C VAL A 51 -4.79 0.63 6.93
N TYR A 52 -5.69 0.58 5.98
CA TYR A 52 -7.05 1.05 6.16
C TYR A 52 -7.87 0.03 6.93
N ARG A 53 -7.73 -1.27 6.58
CA ARG A 53 -8.42 -2.36 7.26
C ARG A 53 -7.63 -3.64 7.09
N GLY A 54 -7.25 -4.27 8.19
CA GLY A 54 -6.53 -5.53 8.18
C GLY A 54 -5.19 -5.45 8.89
N ALA A 55 -4.23 -6.24 8.45
CA ALA A 55 -2.88 -6.28 9.01
C ALA A 55 -1.91 -6.82 7.98
N ILE A 56 -0.76 -6.18 7.86
CA ILE A 56 0.29 -6.58 6.93
C ILE A 56 1.65 -6.54 7.61
N THR A 57 2.62 -7.22 7.00
CA THR A 57 4.01 -7.10 7.36
C THR A 57 4.79 -6.69 6.12
N ILE A 58 5.63 -5.66 6.23
CA ILE A 58 6.52 -5.28 5.15
C ILE A 58 7.92 -5.78 5.53
N TRP A 59 8.42 -6.74 4.77
CA TRP A 59 9.73 -7.31 5.00
C TRP A 59 10.77 -6.47 4.28
N THR A 60 11.82 -6.07 5.03
CA THR A 60 12.99 -5.42 4.46
C THR A 60 14.22 -6.15 4.99
N LYS A 61 15.37 -5.95 4.35
CA LYS A 61 16.58 -6.58 4.84
C LYS A 61 17.03 -6.02 6.20
N ASN A 62 16.56 -4.81 6.55
CA ASN A 62 16.95 -4.18 7.81
C ASN A 62 16.07 -4.65 8.97
N ARG A 63 14.77 -4.82 8.70
CA ARG A 63 13.79 -5.22 9.71
C ARG A 63 12.46 -5.51 9.05
N ASN A 64 11.59 -6.17 9.78
CA ASN A 64 10.20 -6.36 9.41
C ASN A 64 9.35 -5.29 10.08
N ILE A 65 8.41 -4.73 9.34
CA ILE A 65 7.51 -3.69 9.84
C ILE A 65 6.11 -4.25 9.85
N GLU A 66 5.54 -4.43 11.04
CA GLU A 66 4.17 -4.93 11.20
C GLU A 66 3.23 -3.75 11.34
N LEU A 67 2.18 -3.73 10.53
CA LEU A 67 1.19 -2.67 10.52
C LEU A 67 -0.21 -3.24 10.69
N LYS A 68 -0.96 -2.66 11.63
CA LYS A 68 -2.37 -2.97 11.85
C LYS A 68 -3.22 -1.83 11.33
N THR A 69 -4.55 -2.02 11.34
CA THR A 69 -5.49 -0.98 10.93
C THR A 69 -5.15 0.36 11.57
N GLY A 70 -5.03 1.40 10.76
CA GLY A 70 -4.71 2.75 11.20
C GLY A 70 -3.22 3.04 11.37
N GLU A 71 -2.36 2.05 11.14
CA GLU A 71 -0.91 2.23 11.24
C GLU A 71 -0.27 2.34 9.88
N GLY A 72 0.77 3.15 9.78
CA GLY A 72 1.45 3.36 8.52
C GLY A 72 2.94 3.54 8.68
N THR A 73 3.65 3.52 7.54
CA THR A 73 5.08 3.72 7.48
C THR A 73 5.48 4.27 6.12
N THR A 74 6.65 4.86 6.06
CA THR A 74 7.25 5.25 4.78
C THR A 74 8.46 4.36 4.52
N ILE A 75 8.50 3.76 3.34
CA ILE A 75 9.65 2.99 2.89
C ILE A 75 10.51 3.93 2.04
N PRO A 76 11.76 4.20 2.47
CA PRO A 76 12.60 5.12 1.72
C PRO A 76 12.97 4.57 0.34
N LYS A 77 13.20 5.48 -0.59
CA LYS A 77 13.62 5.11 -1.93
C LYS A 77 14.85 4.22 -1.88
N GLY A 78 14.92 3.26 -2.78
CA GLY A 78 16.04 2.34 -2.89
C GLY A 78 16.01 1.16 -1.95
N LEU A 79 15.15 1.18 -0.93
CA LEU A 79 15.08 0.06 0.01
C LEU A 79 14.19 -1.05 -0.56
N GLY A 80 14.77 -2.23 -0.75
CA GLY A 80 14.00 -3.39 -1.16
C GLY A 80 13.01 -3.80 -0.08
N HIS A 81 11.79 -4.10 -0.49
CA HIS A 81 10.74 -4.47 0.45
C HIS A 81 9.76 -5.46 -0.17
N LYS A 82 9.15 -6.26 0.68
CA LYS A 82 8.17 -7.27 0.26
C LYS A 82 6.96 -7.20 1.19
N PRO A 83 5.83 -6.68 0.70
CA PRO A 83 4.60 -6.69 1.51
C PRO A 83 4.01 -8.10 1.58
N VAL A 84 3.52 -8.46 2.76
CA VAL A 84 2.88 -9.75 3.00
C VAL A 84 1.61 -9.50 3.82
N ALA A 85 0.49 -10.03 3.35
CA ALA A 85 -0.78 -9.96 4.06
C ALA A 85 -1.28 -11.37 4.34
N GLN A 86 -1.21 -11.81 5.60
CA GLN A 86 -1.70 -13.12 6.00
C GLN A 86 -3.22 -13.17 6.04
N VAL A 87 -3.86 -12.02 6.16
CA VAL A 87 -5.31 -11.88 6.01
C VAL A 87 -5.57 -10.84 4.93
N PRO A 88 -6.64 -10.96 4.14
CA PRO A 88 -6.95 -9.94 3.14
C PRO A 88 -7.05 -8.58 3.80
N SER A 89 -6.33 -7.60 3.26
CA SER A 89 -6.18 -6.28 3.88
C SER A 89 -6.29 -5.19 2.82
N TYR A 90 -6.93 -4.07 3.17
CA TYR A 90 -6.99 -2.92 2.30
C TYR A 90 -5.97 -1.90 2.76
N VAL A 91 -5.11 -1.50 1.85
CA VAL A 91 -3.96 -0.65 2.16
C VAL A 91 -3.97 0.58 1.26
N LEU A 92 -3.81 1.74 1.90
CA LEU A 92 -3.62 2.99 1.17
C LEU A 92 -2.13 3.18 0.93
N MET A 93 -1.79 3.69 -0.25
CA MET A 93 -0.41 3.96 -0.62
C MET A 93 -0.33 5.35 -1.24
N ILE A 94 0.79 6.01 -1.00
CA ILE A 94 1.12 7.24 -1.72
C ILE A 94 2.40 6.96 -2.49
N ASP A 95 2.32 7.08 -3.80
CA ASP A 95 3.41 6.82 -4.73
C ASP A 95 3.69 8.03 -5.58
N SER A 96 4.79 7.98 -6.33
CA SER A 96 5.05 8.97 -7.36
C SER A 96 4.05 8.79 -8.50
N ALA A 97 3.51 9.90 -9.00
CA ALA A 97 2.63 9.88 -10.16
C ALA A 97 3.39 9.92 -11.48
N ASP A 98 4.73 10.10 -11.44
CA ASP A 98 5.57 10.19 -12.62
C ASP A 98 6.01 8.82 -13.13
#